data_1f7ffdf0a943e6f75778d354a0efd7c2
#
_entry.id   1f7ffdf0a943e6f75778d354a0efd7c2
#
_cell.length_a   1.000
_cell.length_b   1.000
_cell.length_c   1.000
_cell.angle_alpha   90.00
_cell.angle_beta   90.00
_cell.angle_gamma   90.00
#
_symmetry.space_group_name_H-M   'P 1'
#
loop_
_entity.id
_entity.type
_entity.pdbx_description
1 polymer ?
#
loop_
_entity_poly.entity_id
_entity_poly.type
_entity_poly.pdbx_seq_one_letter_code
_entity_poly.pdbx_strand_id
1 'polypeptide(L)'
;MKFTGTDSYVASDDLRVAVNASIALQRPLLIKGEPGTGKTVLAHEVAKALKSPIIEWHIKSTTKAQQGLYEYDAVSRLRDSQLGDERVKDIGNYIKKGKLWEGFTSPDRPILLIDEIDKADIEFPNDLLQELDQIGRAHV
;
A
#
# COMPACT_ATOMS: atom_id res chain seq x y z
N MET A 1 -9.54 8.42 -16.84
CA MET A 1 -8.78 7.47 -17.67
C MET A 1 -9.22 6.06 -17.33
N LYS A 2 -9.44 5.23 -18.34
CA LYS A 2 -9.94 3.87 -18.15
C LYS A 2 -8.88 2.84 -18.49
N PHE A 3 -8.85 1.75 -17.73
CA PHE A 3 -8.01 0.61 -18.06
C PHE A 3 -8.75 -0.29 -19.05
N THR A 4 -8.12 -0.57 -20.19
CA THR A 4 -8.67 -1.42 -21.25
C THR A 4 -7.80 -2.61 -21.58
N GLY A 5 -6.67 -2.78 -20.86
CA GLY A 5 -5.62 -3.71 -21.20
C GLY A 5 -4.49 -3.00 -21.90
N THR A 6 -3.44 -3.73 -22.23
CA THR A 6 -2.30 -3.22 -22.99
C THR A 6 -1.90 -4.23 -24.06
N ASP A 7 -0.94 -3.88 -24.92
CA ASP A 7 -0.42 -4.79 -25.94
C ASP A 7 0.20 -6.05 -25.33
N SER A 8 0.72 -5.96 -24.11
CA SER A 8 1.35 -7.07 -23.39
C SER A 8 0.43 -7.78 -22.39
N TYR A 9 -0.80 -7.28 -22.20
CA TYR A 9 -1.75 -7.83 -21.24
C TYR A 9 -3.19 -7.67 -21.72
N VAL A 10 -3.89 -8.80 -21.86
CA VAL A 10 -5.30 -8.81 -22.24
C VAL A 10 -6.14 -9.06 -21.00
N ALA A 11 -6.93 -8.06 -20.61
CA ALA A 11 -7.81 -8.16 -19.46
C ALA A 11 -9.18 -8.71 -19.87
N SER A 12 -9.78 -9.56 -19.03
CA SER A 12 -11.17 -9.98 -19.19
C SER A 12 -12.10 -8.78 -18.97
N ASP A 13 -13.34 -8.87 -19.51
CA ASP A 13 -14.32 -7.80 -19.37
C ASP A 13 -14.67 -7.54 -17.90
N ASP A 14 -14.87 -8.60 -17.10
CA ASP A 14 -15.15 -8.47 -15.67
C ASP A 14 -14.01 -7.78 -14.94
N LEU A 15 -12.78 -8.13 -15.25
CA LEU A 15 -11.62 -7.52 -14.65
C LEU A 15 -11.49 -6.04 -15.02
N ARG A 16 -11.73 -5.69 -16.28
CA ARG A 16 -11.71 -4.29 -16.72
C ARG A 16 -12.77 -3.46 -16.01
N VAL A 17 -13.98 -3.98 -15.86
CA VAL A 17 -15.05 -3.30 -15.13
C VAL A 17 -14.66 -3.07 -13.67
N ALA A 18 -14.14 -4.10 -13.00
CA ALA A 18 -13.73 -4.00 -11.59
C ALA A 18 -12.61 -2.98 -11.40
N VAL A 19 -11.59 -3.00 -12.24
CA VAL A 19 -10.47 -2.04 -12.18
C VAL A 19 -10.96 -0.62 -12.42
N ASN A 20 -11.76 -0.39 -13.44
CA ASN A 20 -12.26 0.95 -13.76
C ASN A 20 -13.21 1.48 -12.68
N ALA A 21 -14.02 0.62 -12.06
CA ALA A 21 -14.86 1.02 -10.93
C ALA A 21 -14.01 1.44 -9.72
N SER A 22 -12.96 0.67 -9.42
CA SER A 22 -12.03 1.02 -8.34
C SER A 22 -11.39 2.38 -8.58
N ILE A 23 -10.94 2.66 -9.79
CA ILE A 23 -10.34 3.94 -10.16
C ILE A 23 -11.34 5.08 -10.01
N ALA A 24 -12.55 4.92 -10.56
CA ALA A 24 -13.57 5.95 -10.55
C ALA A 24 -14.04 6.28 -9.14
N LEU A 25 -14.21 5.25 -8.31
CA LEU A 25 -14.68 5.40 -6.93
C LEU A 25 -13.55 5.71 -5.94
N GLN A 26 -12.30 5.69 -6.40
CA GLN A 26 -11.12 5.86 -5.53
C GLN A 26 -11.11 4.87 -4.37
N ARG A 27 -11.47 3.61 -4.66
CA ARG A 27 -11.52 2.53 -3.69
C ARG A 27 -10.48 1.46 -4.02
N PRO A 28 -9.93 0.78 -3.02
CA PRO A 28 -9.02 -0.32 -3.29
C PRO A 28 -9.74 -1.49 -3.95
N LEU A 29 -9.02 -2.20 -4.79
CA LEU A 29 -9.50 -3.42 -5.44
C LEU A 29 -8.72 -4.60 -4.89
N LEU A 30 -9.45 -5.59 -4.37
CA LEU A 30 -8.84 -6.84 -3.92
C LEU A 30 -8.94 -7.88 -5.03
N ILE A 31 -7.78 -8.35 -5.49
CA ILE A 31 -7.69 -9.45 -6.46
C ILE A 31 -7.11 -10.65 -5.74
N LYS A 32 -7.91 -11.70 -5.64
CA LYS A 32 -7.48 -12.97 -5.08
C LYS A 32 -7.11 -13.91 -6.22
N GLY A 33 -6.10 -14.71 -6.00
CA GLY A 33 -5.66 -15.73 -6.94
C GLY A 33 -4.44 -16.45 -6.38
N GLU A 34 -4.19 -17.59 -6.94
CA GLU A 34 -3.01 -18.38 -6.54
C GLU A 34 -1.73 -17.73 -7.07
N PRO A 35 -0.57 -18.03 -6.46
CA PRO A 35 0.71 -17.56 -6.97
C PRO A 35 0.88 -17.93 -8.45
N GLY A 36 1.36 -17.01 -9.26
CA GLY A 36 1.57 -17.21 -10.67
C GLY A 36 0.36 -16.94 -11.57
N THR A 37 -0.73 -16.39 -11.02
CA THR A 37 -1.94 -16.08 -11.82
C THR A 37 -1.90 -14.70 -12.49
N GLY A 38 -0.78 -13.99 -12.41
CA GLY A 38 -0.59 -12.71 -13.10
C GLY A 38 -1.07 -11.48 -12.34
N LYS A 39 -1.33 -11.60 -11.04
CA LYS A 39 -1.76 -10.45 -10.21
C LYS A 39 -0.76 -9.30 -10.21
N THR A 40 0.53 -9.63 -10.08
CA THR A 40 1.61 -8.65 -10.11
C THR A 40 1.71 -8.00 -11.48
N VAL A 41 1.60 -8.79 -12.54
CA VAL A 41 1.59 -8.29 -13.92
C VAL A 41 0.43 -7.33 -14.14
N LEU A 42 -0.75 -7.65 -13.62
CA LEU A 42 -1.91 -6.76 -13.70
C LEU A 42 -1.61 -5.40 -13.07
N ALA A 43 -1.04 -5.37 -11.86
CA ALA A 43 -0.74 -4.12 -11.17
C ALA A 43 0.23 -3.26 -12.00
N HIS A 44 1.28 -3.86 -12.55
CA HIS A 44 2.24 -3.14 -13.39
C HIS A 44 1.61 -2.65 -14.69
N GLU A 45 0.73 -3.43 -15.31
CA GLU A 45 0.06 -3.03 -16.56
C GLU A 45 -0.97 -1.91 -16.31
N VAL A 46 -1.67 -1.92 -15.18
CA VAL A 46 -2.55 -0.81 -14.80
C VAL A 46 -1.74 0.46 -14.56
N ALA A 47 -0.63 0.37 -13.83
CA ALA A 47 0.24 1.51 -13.59
C ALA A 47 0.77 2.10 -14.90
N LYS A 48 1.18 1.25 -15.84
CA LYS A 48 1.65 1.65 -17.15
C LYS A 48 0.54 2.33 -17.96
N ALA A 49 -0.66 1.76 -17.98
CA ALA A 49 -1.79 2.32 -18.72
C ALA A 49 -2.22 3.68 -18.19
N LEU A 50 -2.15 3.88 -16.88
CA LEU A 50 -2.51 5.15 -16.24
C LEU A 50 -1.33 6.12 -16.14
N LYS A 51 -0.15 5.71 -16.58
CA LYS A 51 1.09 6.49 -16.44
C LYS A 51 1.34 6.92 -15.00
N SER A 52 1.05 6.03 -14.07
CA SER A 52 1.18 6.26 -12.64
C SER A 52 2.37 5.49 -12.08
N PRO A 53 3.07 6.02 -11.06
CA PRO A 53 4.09 5.24 -10.39
C PRO A 53 3.46 4.08 -9.61
N ILE A 54 4.25 3.04 -9.34
CA ILE A 54 3.82 1.91 -8.54
C ILE A 54 4.65 1.87 -7.26
N ILE A 55 3.97 1.64 -6.14
CA ILE A 55 4.59 1.42 -4.84
C ILE A 55 4.31 -0.02 -4.45
N GLU A 56 5.34 -0.80 -4.18
CA GLU A 56 5.20 -2.20 -3.79
C GLU A 56 5.41 -2.37 -2.29
N TRP A 57 4.50 -3.12 -1.67
CA TRP A 57 4.59 -3.49 -0.27
C TRP A 57 4.52 -5.00 -0.14
N HIS A 58 5.64 -5.61 0.19
CA HIS A 58 5.74 -7.06 0.37
C HIS A 58 5.43 -7.42 1.81
N ILE A 59 4.38 -8.22 1.99
CA ILE A 59 3.90 -8.62 3.30
C ILE A 59 4.67 -9.85 3.77
N LYS A 60 5.06 -9.84 5.05
CA LYS A 60 5.70 -10.96 5.74
C LYS A 60 4.79 -11.44 6.87
N SER A 61 5.09 -12.62 7.43
CA SER A 61 4.32 -13.16 8.55
C SER A 61 4.29 -12.25 9.78
N THR A 62 5.31 -11.40 9.92
CA THR A 62 5.44 -10.45 11.04
C THR A 62 4.90 -9.06 10.72
N THR A 63 4.44 -8.83 9.50
CA THR A 63 3.96 -7.51 9.10
C THR A 63 2.62 -7.19 9.76
N LYS A 64 2.50 -5.98 10.31
CA LYS A 64 1.26 -5.44 10.86
C LYS A 64 0.72 -4.34 9.95
N ALA A 65 -0.61 -4.20 9.88
CA ALA A 65 -1.26 -3.21 9.03
C ALA A 65 -0.83 -1.78 9.36
N GLN A 66 -0.61 -1.47 10.64
CA GLN A 66 -0.15 -0.16 11.08
C GLN A 66 1.21 0.23 10.46
N GLN A 67 2.06 -0.75 10.16
CA GLN A 67 3.37 -0.51 9.54
C GLN A 67 3.25 0.10 8.14
N GLY A 68 2.09 -0.07 7.51
CA GLY A 68 1.79 0.63 6.25
C GLY A 68 1.71 2.13 6.43
N LEU A 69 1.31 2.62 7.60
CA LEU A 69 1.27 4.04 7.91
C LEU A 69 2.61 4.52 8.42
N TYR A 70 3.08 3.95 9.52
CA TYR A 70 4.36 4.33 10.11
C TYR A 70 4.88 3.25 11.04
N GLU A 71 6.19 3.29 11.28
CA GLU A 71 6.85 2.52 12.33
C GLU A 71 7.57 3.48 13.28
N TYR A 72 7.42 3.23 14.58
CA TYR A 72 8.11 4.00 15.60
C TYR A 72 9.32 3.23 16.12
N ASP A 73 10.51 3.80 15.97
CA ASP A 73 11.76 3.20 16.41
C ASP A 73 12.05 3.61 17.87
N ALA A 74 11.35 2.96 18.80
CA ALA A 74 11.51 3.22 20.23
C ALA A 74 12.90 2.84 20.73
N VAL A 75 13.49 1.80 20.17
CA VAL A 75 14.82 1.30 20.60
C VAL A 75 15.91 2.35 20.32
N SER A 76 15.93 2.92 19.12
CA SER A 76 16.89 3.97 18.78
C SER A 76 16.69 5.21 19.63
N ARG A 77 15.42 5.58 19.89
CA ARG A 77 15.14 6.74 20.74
C ARG A 77 15.62 6.54 22.17
N LEU A 78 15.40 5.35 22.73
CA LEU A 78 15.89 5.04 24.08
C LEU A 78 17.42 5.12 24.14
N ARG A 79 18.10 4.53 23.15
CA ARG A 79 19.55 4.57 23.06
C ARG A 79 20.08 6.02 23.00
N ASP A 80 19.49 6.82 22.12
CA ASP A 80 19.88 8.22 21.95
C ASP A 80 19.61 9.04 23.21
N SER A 81 18.53 8.73 23.93
CA SER A 81 18.21 9.35 25.22
C SER A 81 19.31 9.05 26.26
N GLN A 82 19.77 7.81 26.30
CA GLN A 82 20.86 7.41 27.21
C GLN A 82 22.19 8.09 26.88
N LEU A 83 22.41 8.42 25.60
CA LEU A 83 23.61 9.09 25.14
C LEU A 83 23.49 10.64 25.22
N GLY A 84 22.35 11.15 25.64
CA GLY A 84 22.13 12.60 25.71
C GLY A 84 21.98 13.28 24.36
N ASP A 85 21.59 12.56 23.34
CA ASP A 85 21.43 13.10 21.98
C ASP A 85 20.18 14.01 21.92
N GLU A 86 20.35 15.22 21.37
CA GLU A 86 19.30 16.20 21.25
C GLU A 86 18.14 15.74 20.34
N ARG A 87 18.36 14.80 19.43
CA ARG A 87 17.34 14.29 18.50
C ARG A 87 16.17 13.65 19.23
N VAL A 88 16.34 13.21 20.49
CA VAL A 88 15.26 12.59 21.28
C VAL A 88 14.10 13.55 21.54
N LYS A 89 14.31 14.86 21.43
CA LYS A 89 13.27 15.86 21.68
C LYS A 89 12.24 15.94 20.58
N ASP A 90 12.57 15.47 19.38
CA ASP A 90 11.65 15.42 18.25
C ASP A 90 11.34 13.96 17.90
N ILE A 91 10.12 13.52 18.18
CA ILE A 91 9.66 12.17 17.90
C ILE A 91 9.71 11.85 16.41
N GLY A 92 9.58 12.87 15.55
CA GLY A 92 9.66 12.69 14.10
C GLY A 92 10.94 12.04 13.63
N ASN A 93 12.05 12.20 14.39
CA ASN A 93 13.32 11.56 14.05
C ASN A 93 13.28 10.03 14.18
N TYR A 94 12.26 9.47 14.83
CA TYR A 94 12.12 8.05 15.09
C TYR A 94 10.89 7.45 14.42
N ILE A 95 10.22 8.19 13.57
CA ILE A 95 9.06 7.75 12.81
C ILE A 95 9.50 7.46 11.38
N LYS A 96 9.30 6.22 10.95
CA LYS A 96 9.51 5.80 9.56
C LYS A 96 8.16 5.68 8.87
N LYS A 97 7.97 6.43 7.79
CA LYS A 97 6.73 6.39 7.01
C LYS A 97 6.62 5.07 6.25
N GLY A 98 5.44 4.47 6.27
CA GLY A 98 5.17 3.23 5.58
C GLY A 98 4.67 3.44 4.15
N LYS A 99 4.41 2.32 3.46
CA LYS A 99 4.00 2.35 2.05
C LYS A 99 2.61 2.96 1.83
N LEU A 100 1.69 2.77 2.78
CA LEU A 100 0.37 3.43 2.70
C LEU A 100 0.52 4.95 2.82
N TRP A 101 1.36 5.40 3.74
CA TRP A 101 1.63 6.83 3.89
C TRP A 101 2.18 7.42 2.59
N GLU A 102 3.17 6.76 1.99
CA GLU A 102 3.75 7.19 0.72
C GLU A 102 2.67 7.28 -0.36
N GLY A 103 1.80 6.26 -0.45
CA GLY A 103 0.74 6.22 -1.45
C GLY A 103 -0.27 7.35 -1.29
N PHE A 104 -0.72 7.61 -0.07
CA PHE A 104 -1.76 8.61 0.19
C PHE A 104 -1.24 10.04 0.16
N THR A 105 0.05 10.26 0.38
CA THR A 105 0.64 11.59 0.36
C THR A 105 1.29 11.92 -0.98
N SER A 106 1.40 10.97 -1.89
CA SER A 106 1.98 11.21 -3.22
C SER A 106 1.05 12.10 -4.07
N PRO A 107 1.59 13.14 -4.74
CA PRO A 107 0.78 13.95 -5.64
C PRO A 107 0.37 13.23 -6.92
N ASP A 108 1.05 12.13 -7.26
CA ASP A 108 0.89 11.44 -8.55
C ASP A 108 -0.14 10.32 -8.53
N ARG A 109 -0.86 10.10 -7.43
CA ARG A 109 -1.85 9.03 -7.26
C ARG A 109 -1.29 7.67 -7.70
N PRO A 110 -0.32 7.13 -6.98
CA PRO A 110 0.33 5.88 -7.38
C PRO A 110 -0.60 4.68 -7.27
N ILE A 111 -0.24 3.61 -7.97
CA ILE A 111 -0.82 2.30 -7.76
C ILE A 111 -0.06 1.65 -6.60
N LEU A 112 -0.79 1.18 -5.61
CA LEU A 112 -0.19 0.48 -4.48
C LEU A 112 -0.43 -1.02 -4.63
N LEU A 113 0.66 -1.76 -4.82
CA LEU A 113 0.62 -3.22 -4.89
C LEU A 113 0.98 -3.79 -3.53
N ILE A 114 0.02 -4.47 -2.90
CA ILE A 114 0.24 -5.19 -1.65
C ILE A 114 0.38 -6.66 -2.00
N ASP A 115 1.61 -7.15 -1.98
CA ASP A 115 1.92 -8.50 -2.43
C ASP A 115 2.04 -9.46 -1.24
N GLU A 116 1.64 -10.72 -1.48
CA GLU A 116 1.77 -11.81 -0.51
C GLU A 116 0.98 -11.58 0.77
N ILE A 117 -0.19 -10.96 0.66
CA ILE A 117 -1.06 -10.64 1.79
C ILE A 117 -1.47 -11.90 2.59
N ASP A 118 -1.48 -13.06 1.94
CA ASP A 118 -1.79 -14.35 2.54
C ASP A 118 -0.71 -14.86 3.50
N LYS A 119 0.50 -14.30 3.44
CA LYS A 119 1.59 -14.64 4.37
C LYS A 119 1.46 -13.98 5.72
N ALA A 120 0.65 -12.93 5.81
CA ALA A 120 0.44 -12.21 7.05
C ALA A 120 -0.47 -12.99 8.01
N ASP A 121 -0.58 -12.50 9.24
CA ASP A 121 -1.54 -12.99 10.21
C ASP A 121 -2.96 -12.97 9.63
N ILE A 122 -3.80 -13.89 10.07
CA ILE A 122 -5.17 -14.03 9.57
C ILE A 122 -5.99 -12.74 9.73
N GLU A 123 -5.66 -11.92 10.72
CA GLU A 123 -6.36 -10.66 10.95
C GLU A 123 -5.83 -9.49 10.12
N PHE A 124 -4.70 -9.65 9.45
CA PHE A 124 -4.07 -8.58 8.71
C PHE A 124 -4.98 -7.94 7.64
N PRO A 125 -5.68 -8.71 6.78
CA PRO A 125 -6.53 -8.08 5.76
C PRO A 125 -7.63 -7.21 6.37
N ASN A 126 -8.21 -7.63 7.48
CA ASN A 126 -9.26 -6.88 8.17
C ASN A 126 -8.70 -5.61 8.81
N ASP A 127 -7.56 -5.73 9.47
CA ASP A 127 -6.85 -4.58 10.05
C ASP A 127 -6.46 -3.57 8.98
N LEU A 128 -6.01 -4.05 7.83
CA LEU A 128 -5.66 -3.20 6.69
C LEU A 128 -6.87 -2.41 6.19
N LEU A 129 -8.03 -3.05 6.06
CA LEU A 129 -9.25 -2.37 5.64
C LEU A 129 -9.67 -1.29 6.63
N GLN A 130 -9.49 -1.52 7.93
CA GLN A 130 -9.77 -0.51 8.96
C GLN A 130 -8.85 0.70 8.82
N GLU A 131 -7.55 0.47 8.60
CA GLU A 131 -6.59 1.56 8.40
C GLU A 131 -6.92 2.39 7.14
N LEU A 132 -7.28 1.72 6.05
CA LEU A 132 -7.67 2.39 4.81
C LEU A 132 -8.94 3.23 4.99
N ASP A 133 -9.91 2.74 5.75
CA ASP A 133 -11.14 3.45 6.04
C ASP A 133 -10.89 4.71 6.86
N GLN A 134 -10.03 4.62 7.88
CA GLN A 134 -9.63 5.78 8.70
C GLN A 134 -8.94 6.85 7.87
N ILE A 135 -8.03 6.46 6.97
CA ILE A 135 -7.35 7.40 6.07
C ILE A 135 -8.36 8.09 5.16
N GLY A 136 -9.31 7.33 4.59
CA GLY A 136 -10.35 7.88 3.74
C GLY A 136 -11.19 8.93 4.46
N ARG A 137 -11.52 8.71 5.73
CA ARG A 137 -12.25 9.68 6.56
C ARG A 137 -11.46 10.93 6.85
N ALA A 138 -10.15 10.80 7.02
CA ALA A 138 -9.29 11.94 7.31
C ALA A 138 -9.14 12.89 6.12
N HIS A 139 -9.40 12.41 4.90
CA HIS A 139 -9.25 13.18 3.66
C HIS A 139 -10.57 13.67 3.07
N VAL A 140 -11.67 13.45 3.73
CA VAL A 140 -12.99 13.89 3.27
C VAL A 140 -13.31 15.29 3.79
#